data_1d4615c764996f43bb1ff6319e3788ae
#
_entry.id   1d4615c764996f43bb1ff6319e3788ae
#
_cell.length_a   1.000
_cell.length_b   1.000
_cell.length_c   1.000
_cell.angle_alpha   90.00
_cell.angle_beta   90.00
_cell.angle_gamma   90.00
#
_symmetry.space_group_name_H-M   'P 1'
#
loop_
_entity.id
_entity.type
_entity.pdbx_description
1 polymer ?
#
loop_
_entity_poly.entity_id
_entity_poly.type
_entity_poly.pdbx_seq_one_letter_code
_entity_poly.pdbx_strand_id
1 'polypeptide(L)'
;MLLSVSCGRQHQAKGVIQDFIDQYAAEPSACSSISIVKFDSTQTVNDSIIGRMRANADTIQRYKKSIKYADGAISKKLFIARITYTVNDAEYSDTYYLDDQISRVVAFKTN
;
A
#
# COMPACT_ATOMS: atom_id res chain seq x y z
N MET A 1 -4.18 16.84 -20.25
CA MET A 1 -3.51 15.59 -20.65
C MET A 1 -2.64 15.03 -19.53
N LEU A 2 -1.69 15.80 -19.02
CA LEU A 2 -0.82 15.33 -17.94
C LEU A 2 -1.60 14.98 -16.67
N LEU A 3 -2.62 15.76 -16.35
CA LEU A 3 -3.45 15.49 -15.18
C LEU A 3 -4.18 14.15 -15.30
N SER A 4 -4.62 13.81 -16.51
CA SER A 4 -5.30 12.52 -16.75
C SER A 4 -4.37 11.35 -16.46
N VAL A 5 -3.10 11.44 -16.87
CA VAL A 5 -2.12 10.37 -16.63
C VAL A 5 -1.86 10.22 -15.13
N SER A 6 -1.64 11.33 -14.41
CA SER A 6 -1.41 11.28 -12.97
C SER A 6 -2.63 10.75 -12.22
N CYS A 7 -3.82 11.22 -12.57
CA CYS A 7 -5.07 10.73 -11.98
C CYS A 7 -5.29 9.25 -12.27
N GLY A 8 -4.92 8.80 -13.48
CA GLY A 8 -5.00 7.40 -13.85
C GLY A 8 -4.11 6.51 -13.00
N ARG A 9 -2.88 6.95 -12.72
CA ARG A 9 -1.95 6.21 -11.86
C ARG A 9 -2.44 6.14 -10.42
N GLN A 10 -2.92 7.24 -9.88
CA GLN A 10 -3.48 7.26 -8.52
C GLN A 10 -4.72 6.38 -8.43
N HIS A 11 -5.57 6.42 -9.44
CA HIS A 11 -6.76 5.58 -9.47
C HIS A 11 -6.38 4.10 -9.51
N GLN A 12 -5.39 3.74 -10.33
CA GLN A 12 -4.88 2.38 -10.40
C GLN A 12 -4.28 1.96 -9.06
N ALA A 13 -3.49 2.82 -8.42
CA ALA A 13 -2.90 2.55 -7.12
C ALA A 13 -3.98 2.35 -6.06
N LYS A 14 -5.01 3.17 -6.08
CA LYS A 14 -6.13 3.02 -5.14
C LYS A 14 -6.82 1.67 -5.30
N GLY A 15 -7.02 1.22 -6.54
CA GLY A 15 -7.60 -0.08 -6.82
C GLY A 15 -6.76 -1.23 -6.27
N VAL A 16 -5.46 -1.18 -6.48
CA VAL A 16 -4.52 -2.20 -5.96
C VAL A 16 -4.53 -2.22 -4.44
N ILE A 17 -4.50 -1.05 -3.82
CA ILE A 17 -4.53 -0.94 -2.35
C ILE A 17 -5.87 -1.41 -1.79
N GLN A 18 -6.97 -1.06 -2.45
CA GLN A 18 -8.30 -1.49 -2.05
C GLN A 18 -8.40 -3.02 -2.06
N ASP A 19 -7.92 -3.66 -3.12
CA ASP A 19 -7.92 -5.12 -3.22
C ASP A 19 -7.06 -5.75 -2.13
N PHE A 20 -5.91 -5.14 -1.84
CA PHE A 20 -5.03 -5.61 -0.78
C PHE A 20 -5.73 -5.52 0.59
N ILE A 21 -6.38 -4.41 0.87
CA ILE A 21 -7.11 -4.23 2.12
C ILE A 21 -8.26 -5.24 2.21
N ASP A 22 -8.99 -5.43 1.12
CA ASP A 22 -10.10 -6.40 1.09
C ASP A 22 -9.62 -7.82 1.40
N GLN A 23 -8.40 -8.15 1.01
CA GLN A 23 -7.83 -9.46 1.20
C GLN A 23 -7.16 -9.62 2.56
N TYR A 24 -6.45 -8.60 3.04
CA TYR A 24 -5.55 -8.74 4.18
C TYR A 24 -5.91 -7.90 5.40
N ALA A 25 -6.89 -7.02 5.34
CA ALA A 25 -7.34 -6.34 6.54
C ALA A 25 -8.02 -7.34 7.47
N ALA A 26 -7.82 -7.17 8.77
CA ALA A 26 -8.46 -8.06 9.76
C ALA A 26 -9.98 -7.98 9.67
N GLU A 27 -10.51 -6.78 9.44
CA GLU A 27 -11.95 -6.53 9.27
C GLU A 27 -12.17 -5.67 8.03
N PRO A 28 -12.11 -6.26 6.82
CA PRO A 28 -12.21 -5.46 5.59
C PRO A 28 -13.49 -4.64 5.49
N SER A 29 -14.61 -5.18 5.94
CA SER A 29 -15.91 -4.49 5.88
C SER A 29 -15.98 -3.28 6.80
N ALA A 30 -15.11 -3.19 7.79
CA ALA A 30 -15.04 -2.05 8.70
C ALA A 30 -14.19 -0.90 8.15
N CYS A 31 -13.40 -1.17 7.10
CA CYS A 31 -12.54 -0.16 6.49
C CYS A 31 -13.35 0.66 5.50
N SER A 32 -13.29 1.98 5.63
CA SER A 32 -14.04 2.88 4.75
C SER A 32 -13.25 4.16 4.49
N SER A 33 -13.72 4.93 3.50
CA SER A 33 -13.16 6.25 3.19
C SER A 33 -11.67 6.21 2.84
N ILE A 34 -11.25 5.18 2.10
CA ILE A 34 -9.86 5.05 1.67
C ILE A 34 -9.53 6.16 0.68
N SER A 35 -8.54 6.99 1.00
CA SER A 35 -8.11 8.10 0.16
C SER A 35 -6.59 8.14 0.08
N ILE A 36 -6.08 8.41 -1.13
CA ILE A 36 -4.65 8.67 -1.31
C ILE A 36 -4.41 10.15 -1.06
N VAL A 37 -3.59 10.46 -0.04
CA VAL A 37 -3.29 11.84 0.32
C VAL A 37 -1.92 12.29 -0.19
N LYS A 38 -1.07 11.35 -0.59
CA LYS A 38 0.22 11.65 -1.20
C LYS A 38 0.60 10.51 -2.14
N PHE A 39 1.09 10.85 -3.33
CA PHE A 39 1.51 9.86 -4.31
C PHE A 39 2.81 10.32 -4.96
N ASP A 40 3.83 9.46 -4.91
CA ASP A 40 5.16 9.80 -5.39
C ASP A 40 5.87 8.52 -5.84
N SER A 41 7.15 8.64 -6.19
CA SER A 41 7.97 7.49 -6.54
C SER A 41 9.33 7.57 -5.85
N THR A 42 10.01 6.43 -5.72
CA THR A 42 11.31 6.35 -5.08
C THR A 42 12.17 5.29 -5.73
N GLN A 43 13.48 5.47 -5.69
CA GLN A 43 14.45 4.47 -6.11
C GLN A 43 15.45 4.16 -4.98
N THR A 44 15.16 4.64 -3.77
CA THR A 44 16.08 4.53 -2.63
C THR A 44 15.70 3.45 -1.63
N VAL A 45 14.60 2.75 -1.85
CA VAL A 45 14.16 1.65 -0.98
C VAL A 45 14.82 0.36 -1.47
N ASN A 46 15.57 -0.29 -0.60
CA ASN A 46 16.27 -1.53 -0.93
C ASN A 46 15.59 -2.76 -0.32
N ASP A 47 16.10 -3.94 -0.66
CA ASP A 47 15.51 -5.20 -0.21
C ASP A 47 15.50 -5.33 1.31
N SER A 48 16.51 -4.80 1.99
CA SER A 48 16.60 -4.83 3.45
C SER A 48 15.46 -4.02 4.08
N ILE A 49 15.19 -2.83 3.56
CA ILE A 49 14.10 -1.99 4.03
C ILE A 49 12.75 -2.67 3.78
N ILE A 50 12.58 -3.26 2.60
CA ILE A 50 11.34 -3.97 2.25
C ILE A 50 11.13 -5.16 3.16
N GLY A 51 12.17 -5.94 3.41
CA GLY A 51 12.09 -7.08 4.31
C GLY A 51 11.68 -6.69 5.71
N ARG A 52 12.20 -5.55 6.21
CA ARG A 52 11.83 -5.03 7.51
C ARG A 52 10.38 -4.58 7.57
N MET A 53 9.89 -3.89 6.53
CA MET A 53 8.50 -3.48 6.48
C MET A 53 7.56 -4.69 6.44
N ARG A 54 7.91 -5.72 5.67
CA ARG A 54 7.11 -6.95 5.60
C ARG A 54 7.05 -7.66 6.96
N ALA A 55 8.18 -7.73 7.66
CA ALA A 55 8.21 -8.32 9.00
C ALA A 55 7.38 -7.51 9.98
N ASN A 56 7.50 -6.18 9.94
CA ASN A 56 6.73 -5.31 10.82
C ASN A 56 5.24 -5.38 10.56
N ALA A 57 4.83 -5.65 9.33
CA ALA A 57 3.41 -5.76 8.96
C ALA A 57 2.71 -6.85 9.77
N ASP A 58 3.42 -7.92 10.12
CA ASP A 58 2.86 -9.01 10.93
C ASP A 58 2.51 -8.58 12.35
N THR A 59 3.00 -7.43 12.79
CA THR A 59 2.71 -6.90 14.13
C THR A 59 1.54 -5.92 14.15
N ILE A 60 1.02 -5.55 12.99
CA ILE A 60 -0.07 -4.57 12.89
C ILE A 60 -1.41 -5.30 13.06
N GLN A 61 -2.13 -4.98 14.13
CA GLN A 61 -3.37 -5.69 14.46
C GLN A 61 -4.49 -5.47 13.45
N ARG A 62 -4.45 -4.36 12.71
CA ARG A 62 -5.47 -4.06 11.70
C ARG A 62 -5.37 -4.94 10.47
N TYR A 63 -4.29 -5.71 10.34
CA TYR A 63 -4.04 -6.57 9.20
C TYR A 63 -3.88 -8.01 9.64
N LYS A 64 -4.20 -8.92 8.75
CA LYS A 64 -3.97 -10.36 8.98
C LYS A 64 -2.47 -10.62 9.00
N LYS A 65 -2.07 -11.68 9.69
CA LYS A 65 -0.68 -12.10 9.74
C LYS A 65 -0.33 -12.94 8.53
N SER A 66 0.96 -13.10 8.27
CA SER A 66 1.47 -13.94 7.18
C SER A 66 0.96 -13.52 5.82
N ILE A 67 0.99 -12.21 5.57
CA ILE A 67 0.64 -11.65 4.26
C ILE A 67 1.58 -12.21 3.21
N LYS A 68 1.02 -12.69 2.10
CA LYS A 68 1.81 -13.17 0.98
C LYS A 68 1.98 -12.07 -0.04
N TYR A 69 3.22 -11.65 -0.20
CA TYR A 69 3.60 -10.70 -1.25
C TYR A 69 4.00 -11.48 -2.49
N ALA A 70 3.90 -10.86 -3.65
CA ALA A 70 4.28 -11.52 -4.89
C ALA A 70 5.78 -11.86 -4.89
N ASP A 71 6.12 -13.04 -5.42
CA ASP A 71 7.49 -13.49 -5.55
C ASP A 71 8.18 -12.77 -6.70
N GLY A 72 9.50 -12.84 -6.70
CA GLY A 72 10.34 -12.32 -7.76
C GLY A 72 11.11 -11.09 -7.36
N ALA A 73 11.88 -10.58 -8.32
CA ALA A 73 12.71 -9.40 -8.09
C ALA A 73 11.85 -8.18 -7.83
N ILE A 74 12.31 -7.36 -6.90
CA ILE A 74 11.63 -6.12 -6.56
C ILE A 74 12.10 -5.05 -7.53
N SER A 75 11.16 -4.28 -8.08
CA SER A 75 11.47 -3.19 -8.99
C SER A 75 12.39 -2.18 -8.31
N LYS A 76 13.37 -1.66 -9.05
CA LYS A 76 14.23 -0.60 -8.54
C LYS A 76 13.42 0.66 -8.22
N LYS A 77 12.50 1.00 -9.11
CA LYS A 77 11.58 2.13 -8.90
C LYS A 77 10.29 1.61 -8.27
N LEU A 78 9.87 2.25 -7.20
CA LEU A 78 8.60 1.95 -6.53
C LEU A 78 7.75 3.19 -6.48
N PHE A 79 6.44 3.01 -6.52
CA PHE A 79 5.51 4.09 -6.23
C PHE A 79 5.13 4.07 -4.77
N ILE A 80 5.01 5.26 -4.19
CA ILE A 80 4.66 5.44 -2.79
C ILE A 80 3.28 6.08 -2.73
N ALA A 81 2.35 5.45 -2.03
CA ALA A 81 1.02 5.99 -1.81
C ALA A 81 0.74 6.04 -0.31
N ARG A 82 0.64 7.25 0.23
CA ARG A 82 0.17 7.43 1.59
C ARG A 82 -1.35 7.51 1.56
N ILE A 83 -1.98 6.66 2.33
CA ILE A 83 -3.44 6.64 2.40
C ILE A 83 -3.92 6.99 3.80
N THR A 84 -5.15 7.49 3.87
CA THR A 84 -5.91 7.56 5.10
C THR A 84 -7.17 6.74 4.91
N TYR A 85 -7.67 6.17 5.99
CA TYR A 85 -8.91 5.40 5.98
C TYR A 85 -9.47 5.33 7.41
N THR A 86 -10.71 4.92 7.51
CA THR A 86 -11.41 4.83 8.80
C THR A 86 -11.74 3.37 9.10
N VAL A 87 -11.49 2.95 10.32
CA VAL A 87 -11.90 1.64 10.82
C VAL A 87 -12.65 1.87 12.13
N ASN A 88 -13.94 1.53 12.15
CA ASN A 88 -14.79 1.70 13.34
C ASN A 88 -14.68 3.11 13.92
N ASP A 89 -14.83 4.11 13.06
CA ASP A 89 -14.79 5.54 13.39
C ASP A 89 -13.43 6.09 13.81
N ALA A 90 -12.37 5.28 13.81
CA ALA A 90 -11.02 5.74 14.07
C ALA A 90 -10.27 5.92 12.74
N GLU A 91 -9.57 7.03 12.58
CA GLU A 91 -8.79 7.32 11.38
C GLU A 91 -7.37 6.77 11.52
N TYR A 92 -6.90 6.16 10.43
CA TYR A 92 -5.55 5.61 10.34
C TYR A 92 -4.87 6.09 9.07
N SER A 93 -3.55 6.07 9.08
CA SER A 93 -2.74 6.41 7.91
C SER A 93 -1.65 5.36 7.73
N ASP A 94 -1.55 4.84 6.50
CA ASP A 94 -0.52 3.87 6.14
C ASP A 94 0.15 4.32 4.85
N THR A 95 1.39 3.90 4.64
CA THR A 95 2.14 4.17 3.41
C THR A 95 2.37 2.86 2.68
N TYR A 96 1.91 2.79 1.43
CA TYR A 96 2.04 1.61 0.58
C TYR A 96 3.12 1.82 -0.46
N TYR A 97 3.91 0.78 -0.69
CA TYR A 97 4.93 0.75 -1.74
C TYR A 97 4.48 -0.24 -2.80
N LEU A 98 4.34 0.27 -4.02
CA LEU A 98 3.84 -0.50 -5.17
C LEU A 98 4.96 -0.69 -6.18
N ASP A 99 4.88 -1.76 -6.97
CA ASP A 99 5.85 -2.00 -8.04
C ASP A 99 5.76 -0.93 -9.13
N ASP A 100 6.69 -0.94 -10.07
CA ASP A 100 6.77 0.07 -11.13
C ASP A 100 5.61 -0.01 -12.12
N GLN A 101 4.88 -1.12 -12.15
CA GLN A 101 3.68 -1.29 -12.99
C GLN A 101 2.40 -0.93 -12.24
N ILE A 102 2.50 -0.58 -10.96
CA ILE A 102 1.35 -0.32 -10.10
C ILE A 102 0.36 -1.48 -10.18
N SER A 103 0.88 -2.70 -10.06
CA SER A 103 0.09 -3.92 -10.20
C SER A 103 -0.03 -4.70 -8.90
N ARG A 104 0.84 -4.44 -7.92
CA ARG A 104 0.85 -5.19 -6.66
C ARG A 104 1.48 -4.38 -5.54
N VAL A 105 1.13 -4.74 -4.32
CA VAL A 105 1.76 -4.17 -3.13
C VAL A 105 3.07 -4.90 -2.86
N VAL A 106 4.15 -4.16 -2.79
CA VAL A 106 5.48 -4.70 -2.46
C VAL A 106 5.68 -4.74 -0.95
N ALA A 107 5.26 -3.69 -0.27
CA ALA A 107 5.35 -3.57 1.18
C ALA A 107 4.47 -2.41 1.64
N PHE A 108 4.25 -2.32 2.93
CA PHE A 108 3.56 -1.17 3.50
C PHE A 108 4.00 -0.99 4.95
N LYS A 109 3.73 0.20 5.47
CA LYS A 109 4.00 0.51 6.87
C LYS A 109 2.90 1.42 7.41
N THR A 110 2.68 1.34 8.71
CA THR A 110 1.77 2.27 9.39
C THR A 110 2.52 3.56 9.73
N ASN A 111 1.82 4.67 9.63
CA ASN A 111 2.39 6.00 9.92
C ASN A 111 2.14 6.43 11.37
#